data_931353412b89d48a94a27412bd8dda60
#
_entry.id   931353412b89d48a94a27412bd8dda60
#
_cell.length_a   1.000
_cell.length_b   1.000
_cell.length_c   1.000
_cell.angle_alpha   90.00
_cell.angle_beta   90.00
_cell.angle_gamma   90.00
#
_symmetry.space_group_name_H-M   'P 1'
#
loop_
_entity.id
_entity.type
_entity.pdbx_description
1 polymer ?
#
loop_
_entity_poly.entity_id
_entity_poly.type
_entity_poly.pdbx_seq_one_letter_code
_entity_poly.pdbx_strand_id
1 'polypeptide(L)'
;LLREGFLGPSGSYTLIDGVPGCGKTKEIIERADLSKDLVLCAGKAATEAMRVRFIQQGKQATKKNVRTIDSYIIDKFHSTHDRVWVDEGLMVHPGEIAYLAKFSEAKEMVIFGDTKQIPFINRVADFTIPQDLVKLVVNNVEQRNTTLRCPMDVTSFLNQVYNRAIRTTSNVYNSMKCVLLPGQGYMNPVNFNLVRDKVLTFTQNEKLELIQRGFKANTVHEVQGETFHSVALIRLQYQNIPLIEDGSEHITVALSRHTNSLVYYTVKADVIYARIEALQQVSNVILRNFCDLGFKK
;
A
#
# COMPACT_ATOMS: atom_id res chain seq x y z
N LEU A 1 11.51 27.08 9.29
CA LEU A 1 11.10 26.15 10.38
C LEU A 1 12.04 24.93 10.52
N LEU A 2 12.69 24.47 9.44
CA LEU A 2 13.61 23.30 9.50
C LEU A 2 15.08 23.68 9.83
N ARG A 3 15.44 24.96 9.86
CA ARG A 3 16.84 25.39 10.08
C ARG A 3 17.13 25.97 11.47
N GLU A 4 16.14 26.45 12.17
CA GLU A 4 16.35 27.08 13.47
C GLU A 4 15.35 26.53 14.49
N GLY A 5 15.77 25.52 15.26
CA GLY A 5 15.04 25.04 16.42
C GLY A 5 14.24 23.74 16.30
N PHE A 6 14.44 22.95 15.26
CA PHE A 6 14.07 21.54 15.33
C PHE A 6 15.16 20.86 16.20
N LEU A 7 15.07 21.03 17.49
CA LEU A 7 15.73 20.14 18.43
C LEU A 7 15.24 18.74 18.07
N GLY A 8 16.15 17.80 17.92
CA GLY A 8 15.83 16.42 17.58
C GLY A 8 14.68 15.88 18.45
N PRO A 9 14.07 14.76 18.08
CA PRO A 9 12.89 14.24 18.75
C PRO A 9 13.12 14.16 20.25
N SER A 10 12.16 14.69 21.03
CA SER A 10 12.20 14.66 22.51
C SER A 10 11.93 13.25 23.08
N GLY A 11 11.62 12.26 22.21
CA GLY A 11 11.28 10.90 22.56
C GLY A 11 11.92 9.86 21.63
N SER A 12 11.49 8.62 21.75
CA SER A 12 11.89 7.50 20.88
C SER A 12 10.98 7.44 19.67
N TYR A 13 11.46 7.90 18.50
CA TYR A 13 10.67 7.95 17.27
C TYR A 13 11.27 7.01 16.23
N THR A 14 10.47 6.07 15.78
CA THR A 14 10.89 5.00 14.86
C THR A 14 10.05 5.03 13.58
N LEU A 15 10.70 5.02 12.43
CA LEU A 15 10.08 4.72 11.14
C LEU A 15 10.25 3.23 10.83
N ILE A 16 9.15 2.53 10.65
CA ILE A 16 9.13 1.15 10.16
C ILE A 16 8.83 1.17 8.66
N ASP A 17 9.89 1.03 7.85
CA ASP A 17 9.80 0.89 6.39
C ASP A 17 9.49 -0.57 6.05
N GLY A 18 8.22 -0.85 5.85
CA GLY A 18 7.71 -2.21 5.70
C GLY A 18 7.13 -2.49 4.32
N VAL A 19 7.59 -3.58 3.71
CA VAL A 19 7.04 -4.07 2.43
C VAL A 19 5.53 -4.31 2.47
N PRO A 20 4.85 -4.37 1.32
CA PRO A 20 3.42 -4.67 1.27
C PRO A 20 3.08 -5.96 2.02
N GLY A 21 2.08 -5.89 2.91
CA GLY A 21 1.64 -7.06 3.67
C GLY A 21 2.55 -7.54 4.78
N CYS A 22 3.53 -6.76 5.24
CA CYS A 22 4.41 -7.14 6.35
C CYS A 22 3.76 -7.08 7.75
N GLY A 23 2.47 -6.73 7.83
CA GLY A 23 1.73 -6.73 9.08
C GLY A 23 1.69 -5.41 9.84
N LYS A 24 2.02 -4.27 9.22
CA LYS A 24 2.00 -2.92 9.84
C LYS A 24 0.73 -2.66 10.66
N THR A 25 -0.40 -2.65 10.00
CA THR A 25 -1.71 -2.42 10.65
C THR A 25 -2.05 -3.47 11.72
N LYS A 26 -1.65 -4.75 11.50
CA LYS A 26 -1.83 -5.82 12.47
C LYS A 26 -1.06 -5.53 13.76
N GLU A 27 0.18 -5.11 13.65
CA GLU A 27 1.04 -4.76 14.80
C GLU A 27 0.43 -3.60 15.61
N ILE A 28 -0.08 -2.56 14.95
CA ILE A 28 -0.80 -1.47 15.64
C ILE A 28 -1.98 -2.02 16.44
N ILE A 29 -2.81 -2.86 15.82
CA ILE A 29 -4.02 -3.40 16.48
C ILE A 29 -3.67 -4.28 17.67
N GLU A 30 -2.61 -5.07 17.58
CA GLU A 30 -2.18 -5.97 18.65
C GLU A 30 -1.52 -5.21 19.81
N ARG A 31 -0.66 -4.24 19.52
CA ARG A 31 0.20 -3.59 20.51
C ARG A 31 -0.36 -2.31 21.11
N ALA A 32 -1.22 -1.57 20.38
CA ALA A 32 -1.73 -0.30 20.90
C ALA A 32 -2.67 -0.51 22.10
N ASP A 33 -2.39 0.22 23.18
CA ASP A 33 -3.27 0.37 24.34
C ASP A 33 -4.09 1.66 24.19
N LEU A 34 -5.31 1.55 23.70
CA LEU A 34 -6.16 2.71 23.40
C LEU A 34 -6.57 3.54 24.63
N SER A 35 -6.24 3.10 25.85
CA SER A 35 -6.41 3.90 27.06
C SER A 35 -5.31 4.98 27.23
N LYS A 36 -4.16 4.79 26.56
CA LYS A 36 -2.96 5.65 26.70
C LYS A 36 -2.39 6.09 25.36
N ASP A 37 -2.62 5.29 24.30
CA ASP A 37 -2.04 5.49 22.99
C ASP A 37 -3.00 6.25 22.04
N LEU A 38 -2.41 6.98 21.12
CA LEU A 38 -3.09 7.61 20.00
C LEU A 38 -2.75 6.85 18.72
N VAL A 39 -3.76 6.52 17.90
CA VAL A 39 -3.59 5.92 16.59
C VAL A 39 -4.04 6.90 15.51
N LEU A 40 -3.13 7.22 14.61
CA LEU A 40 -3.34 8.18 13.52
C LEU A 40 -3.22 7.47 12.17
N CYS A 41 -4.16 7.74 11.27
CA CYS A 41 -4.19 7.20 9.92
C CYS A 41 -4.15 8.33 8.90
N ALA A 42 -3.61 8.06 7.71
CA ALA A 42 -3.52 9.04 6.62
C ALA A 42 -4.89 9.48 6.07
N GLY A 43 -5.93 8.63 6.14
CA GLY A 43 -7.24 8.95 5.54
C GLY A 43 -8.44 8.43 6.34
N LYS A 44 -9.62 9.00 6.04
CA LYS A 44 -10.88 8.67 6.73
C LYS A 44 -11.27 7.19 6.61
N ALA A 45 -11.17 6.62 5.41
CA ALA A 45 -11.53 5.22 5.17
C ALA A 45 -10.63 4.27 5.98
N ALA A 46 -9.31 4.51 5.98
CA ALA A 46 -8.34 3.75 6.76
C ALA A 46 -8.62 3.87 8.28
N THR A 47 -8.95 5.08 8.74
CA THR A 47 -9.30 5.34 10.14
C THR A 47 -10.53 4.53 10.57
N GLU A 48 -11.58 4.51 9.76
CA GLU A 48 -12.81 3.78 10.06
C GLU A 48 -12.57 2.27 10.07
N ALA A 49 -11.83 1.75 9.07
CA ALA A 49 -11.43 0.35 9.04
C ALA A 49 -10.57 -0.03 10.26
N MET A 50 -9.69 0.86 10.72
CA MET A 50 -8.87 0.68 11.92
C MET A 50 -9.74 0.58 13.17
N ARG A 51 -10.72 1.48 13.34
CA ARG A 51 -11.68 1.43 14.46
C ARG A 51 -12.47 0.12 14.50
N VAL A 52 -13.01 -0.29 13.36
CA VAL A 52 -13.75 -1.57 13.25
C VAL A 52 -12.89 -2.73 13.70
N ARG A 53 -11.63 -2.81 13.27
CA ARG A 53 -10.71 -3.87 13.67
C ARG A 53 -10.38 -3.86 15.16
N PHE A 54 -10.20 -2.70 15.77
CA PHE A 54 -10.00 -2.59 17.23
C PHE A 54 -11.24 -3.06 17.99
N ILE A 55 -12.44 -2.66 17.56
CA ILE A 55 -13.71 -3.09 18.17
C ILE A 55 -13.88 -4.60 18.05
N GLN A 56 -13.55 -5.21 16.92
CA GLN A 56 -13.56 -6.66 16.73
C GLN A 56 -12.63 -7.40 17.69
N GLN A 57 -11.59 -6.74 18.19
CA GLN A 57 -10.69 -7.27 19.22
C GLN A 57 -11.08 -6.87 20.66
N GLY A 58 -12.28 -6.35 20.84
CA GLY A 58 -12.78 -5.94 22.17
C GLY A 58 -12.15 -4.65 22.72
N LYS A 59 -11.42 -3.89 21.89
CA LYS A 59 -10.80 -2.62 22.32
C LYS A 59 -11.75 -1.44 22.06
N GLN A 60 -11.75 -0.46 22.96
CA GLN A 60 -12.63 0.72 22.87
C GLN A 60 -12.04 1.79 21.93
N ALA A 61 -12.24 1.60 20.63
CA ALA A 61 -11.85 2.57 19.62
C ALA A 61 -12.88 3.71 19.50
N THR A 62 -12.43 4.92 19.71
CA THR A 62 -13.25 6.14 19.64
C THR A 62 -12.66 7.15 18.66
N LYS A 63 -13.40 8.22 18.36
CA LYS A 63 -12.87 9.34 17.56
C LYS A 63 -11.78 10.14 18.28
N LYS A 64 -11.54 9.90 19.57
CA LYS A 64 -10.48 10.57 20.33
C LYS A 64 -9.15 9.84 20.22
N ASN A 65 -9.15 8.51 20.26
CA ASN A 65 -7.93 7.70 20.28
C ASN A 65 -7.56 7.03 18.94
N VAL A 66 -8.48 6.99 17.96
CA VAL A 66 -8.22 6.52 16.59
C VAL A 66 -8.81 7.54 15.60
N ARG A 67 -7.96 8.30 14.90
CA ARG A 67 -8.40 9.43 14.08
C ARG A 67 -7.46 9.70 12.89
N THR A 68 -7.84 10.58 11.99
CA THR A 68 -6.94 11.02 10.91
C THR A 68 -5.90 12.01 11.44
N ILE A 69 -4.73 12.06 10.79
CA ILE A 69 -3.68 13.04 11.08
C ILE A 69 -4.24 14.45 10.97
N ASP A 70 -4.95 14.78 9.88
CA ASP A 70 -5.58 16.11 9.70
C ASP A 70 -6.48 16.48 10.87
N SER A 71 -7.33 15.55 11.30
CA SER A 71 -8.27 15.84 12.40
C SER A 71 -7.55 16.08 13.73
N TYR A 72 -6.37 15.48 13.92
CA TYR A 72 -5.54 15.72 15.08
C TYR A 72 -4.90 17.12 15.00
N ILE A 73 -4.32 17.48 13.86
CA ILE A 73 -3.64 18.77 13.66
C ILE A 73 -4.60 19.96 13.81
N ILE A 74 -5.85 19.81 13.33
CA ILE A 74 -6.87 20.89 13.41
C ILE A 74 -7.43 21.05 14.84
N ASP A 75 -7.33 20.02 15.66
CA ASP A 75 -7.82 20.06 17.04
C ASP A 75 -6.98 21.03 17.88
N LYS A 76 -7.63 21.94 18.58
CA LYS A 76 -6.94 22.92 19.45
C LYS A 76 -6.55 22.35 20.81
N PHE A 77 -7.15 21.25 21.20
CA PHE A 77 -6.93 20.62 22.51
C PHE A 77 -6.37 19.22 22.30
N HIS A 78 -5.04 19.10 22.41
CA HIS A 78 -4.38 17.80 22.38
C HIS A 78 -4.35 17.21 23.80
N SER A 79 -4.82 15.98 23.94
CA SER A 79 -4.53 15.18 25.13
C SER A 79 -3.13 14.61 25.01
N THR A 80 -2.44 14.50 26.13
CA THR A 80 -1.14 13.81 26.19
C THR A 80 -1.33 12.31 26.03
N HIS A 81 -0.46 11.69 25.26
CA HIS A 81 -0.44 10.24 25.01
C HIS A 81 0.94 9.68 25.30
N ASP A 82 1.01 8.47 25.85
CA ASP A 82 2.31 7.83 26.08
C ASP A 82 2.98 7.47 24.75
N ARG A 83 2.19 7.01 23.76
CA ARG A 83 2.67 6.61 22.44
C ARG A 83 1.72 7.07 21.32
N VAL A 84 2.30 7.44 20.20
CA VAL A 84 1.60 7.72 18.94
C VAL A 84 1.96 6.67 17.90
N TRP A 85 0.95 6.01 17.36
CA TRP A 85 1.04 5.09 16.23
C TRP A 85 0.55 5.80 14.97
N VAL A 86 1.35 5.80 13.91
CA VAL A 86 1.00 6.41 12.64
C VAL A 86 0.96 5.33 11.55
N ASP A 87 -0.22 5.04 11.00
CA ASP A 87 -0.37 4.10 9.89
C ASP A 87 -0.30 4.84 8.55
N GLU A 88 0.47 4.27 7.60
CA GLU A 88 0.75 4.84 6.28
C GLU A 88 1.32 6.28 6.33
N GLY A 89 2.22 6.54 7.28
CA GLY A 89 2.77 7.88 7.53
C GLY A 89 3.62 8.45 6.40
N LEU A 90 4.04 7.66 5.41
CA LEU A 90 4.72 8.16 4.21
C LEU A 90 3.75 8.63 3.11
N MET A 91 2.45 8.42 3.28
CA MET A 91 1.41 8.96 2.38
C MET A 91 1.01 10.41 2.69
N VAL A 92 1.44 10.94 3.82
CA VAL A 92 1.12 12.31 4.24
C VAL A 92 2.29 13.24 4.05
N HIS A 93 2.03 14.54 4.11
CA HIS A 93 3.09 15.54 3.99
C HIS A 93 4.11 15.39 5.14
N PRO A 94 5.42 15.32 4.89
CA PRO A 94 6.44 15.18 5.96
C PRO A 94 6.33 16.23 7.06
N GLY A 95 5.86 17.44 6.74
CA GLY A 95 5.58 18.51 7.72
C GLY A 95 4.50 18.16 8.73
N GLU A 96 3.54 17.30 8.38
CA GLU A 96 2.52 16.80 9.32
C GLU A 96 3.16 15.85 10.34
N ILE A 97 4.05 14.97 9.88
CA ILE A 97 4.83 14.09 10.78
C ILE A 97 5.73 14.93 11.71
N ALA A 98 6.37 15.99 11.17
CA ALA A 98 7.17 16.91 11.98
C ALA A 98 6.31 17.65 13.01
N TYR A 99 5.08 18.03 12.65
CA TYR A 99 4.14 18.63 13.57
C TYR A 99 3.77 17.67 14.71
N LEU A 100 3.44 16.41 14.36
CA LEU A 100 3.14 15.37 15.34
C LEU A 100 4.32 15.16 16.31
N ALA A 101 5.53 15.05 15.80
CA ALA A 101 6.74 14.88 16.60
C ALA A 101 6.96 16.00 17.61
N LYS A 102 6.57 17.23 17.25
CA LYS A 102 6.76 18.41 18.09
C LYS A 102 5.62 18.63 19.10
N PHE A 103 4.38 18.36 18.69
CA PHE A 103 3.19 18.81 19.44
C PHE A 103 2.39 17.68 20.08
N SER A 104 2.68 16.40 19.80
CA SER A 104 2.00 15.29 20.46
C SER A 104 2.49 15.06 21.90
N GLU A 105 3.66 15.61 22.25
CA GLU A 105 4.31 15.37 23.55
C GLU A 105 4.48 13.89 23.90
N ALA A 106 4.38 13.01 22.92
CA ALA A 106 4.48 11.57 23.13
C ALA A 106 5.94 11.16 23.39
N LYS A 107 6.13 10.25 24.35
CA LYS A 107 7.44 9.68 24.65
C LYS A 107 7.93 8.74 23.55
N GLU A 108 7.00 8.12 22.83
CA GLU A 108 7.27 7.18 21.75
C GLU A 108 6.37 7.47 20.55
N MET A 109 6.93 7.45 19.36
CA MET A 109 6.19 7.52 18.10
C MET A 109 6.66 6.40 17.17
N VAL A 110 5.72 5.60 16.68
CA VAL A 110 5.98 4.53 15.72
C VAL A 110 5.24 4.86 14.43
N ILE A 111 6.00 5.15 13.39
CA ILE A 111 5.50 5.54 12.07
C ILE A 111 5.65 4.34 11.14
N PHE A 112 4.56 3.84 10.61
CA PHE A 112 4.58 2.82 9.59
C PHE A 112 4.44 3.44 8.21
N GLY A 113 5.26 2.97 7.28
CA GLY A 113 5.25 3.43 5.90
C GLY A 113 5.87 2.40 4.97
N ASP A 114 5.93 2.75 3.70
CA ASP A 114 6.57 1.96 2.65
C ASP A 114 7.16 2.91 1.62
N THR A 115 8.49 2.93 1.53
CA THR A 115 9.24 3.86 0.68
C THR A 115 9.12 3.56 -0.82
N LYS A 116 8.48 2.45 -1.20
CA LYS A 116 8.24 2.03 -2.59
C LYS A 116 6.76 1.93 -2.95
N GLN A 117 5.90 2.46 -2.09
CA GLN A 117 4.48 2.70 -2.40
C GLN A 117 4.24 4.18 -2.69
N ILE A 118 3.02 4.51 -3.13
CA ILE A 118 2.66 5.86 -3.56
C ILE A 118 2.89 6.85 -2.42
N PRO A 119 3.76 7.86 -2.63
CA PRO A 119 4.06 8.88 -1.63
C PRO A 119 2.92 9.90 -1.47
N PHE A 120 3.14 10.87 -0.60
CA PHE A 120 2.32 12.08 -0.58
C PHE A 120 2.30 12.74 -1.96
N ILE A 121 1.10 12.95 -2.50
CA ILE A 121 0.88 13.64 -3.79
C ILE A 121 0.53 15.10 -3.50
N ASN A 122 1.45 16.01 -3.83
CA ASN A 122 1.17 17.44 -3.77
C ASN A 122 0.22 17.83 -4.90
N ARG A 123 -0.99 18.25 -4.55
CA ARG A 123 -2.03 18.67 -5.52
C ARG A 123 -2.11 20.18 -5.69
N VAL A 124 -1.32 20.93 -4.95
CA VAL A 124 -1.43 22.41 -4.88
C VAL A 124 -0.29 23.09 -5.62
N ALA A 125 0.86 22.43 -5.80
CA ALA A 125 2.03 23.03 -6.42
C ALA A 125 2.81 21.99 -7.25
N ASP A 126 3.47 22.46 -8.32
CA ASP A 126 4.22 21.65 -9.28
C ASP A 126 5.62 21.24 -8.75
N PHE A 127 5.72 20.83 -7.50
CA PHE A 127 6.96 20.28 -6.96
C PHE A 127 6.69 19.03 -6.12
N THR A 128 7.63 18.11 -6.16
CA THR A 128 7.60 16.89 -5.34
C THR A 128 8.25 17.13 -3.99
N ILE A 129 7.64 16.56 -2.96
CA ILE A 129 8.18 16.61 -1.60
C ILE A 129 8.82 15.25 -1.30
N PRO A 130 10.14 15.20 -1.07
CA PRO A 130 10.82 13.94 -0.80
C PRO A 130 10.28 13.26 0.48
N GLN A 131 9.89 12.00 0.39
CA GLN A 131 9.48 11.19 1.56
C GLN A 131 10.57 11.08 2.61
N ASP A 132 11.83 11.09 2.20
CA ASP A 132 13.01 10.98 3.07
C ASP A 132 13.09 12.07 4.13
N LEU A 133 12.35 13.17 3.97
CA LEU A 133 12.26 14.21 5.00
C LEU A 133 11.68 13.69 6.32
N VAL A 134 10.89 12.61 6.30
CA VAL A 134 10.42 11.95 7.54
C VAL A 134 11.57 11.38 8.34
N LYS A 135 12.65 10.96 7.69
CA LYS A 135 13.86 10.45 8.36
C LYS A 135 14.57 11.51 9.23
N LEU A 136 14.35 12.80 8.96
CA LEU A 136 14.88 13.88 9.78
C LEU A 136 14.18 14.01 11.14
N VAL A 137 13.02 13.38 11.29
CA VAL A 137 12.16 13.49 12.47
C VAL A 137 12.32 12.28 13.39
N VAL A 138 12.86 11.16 12.89
CA VAL A 138 12.96 9.90 13.63
C VAL A 138 14.39 9.62 14.09
N ASN A 139 14.53 8.90 15.22
CA ASN A 139 15.84 8.47 15.73
C ASN A 139 16.28 7.13 15.11
N ASN A 140 15.30 6.32 14.68
CA ASN A 140 15.54 4.97 14.21
C ASN A 140 14.73 4.67 12.94
N VAL A 141 15.31 3.86 12.06
CA VAL A 141 14.62 3.32 10.87
C VAL A 141 14.78 1.81 10.86
N GLU A 142 13.67 1.10 10.94
CA GLU A 142 13.62 -0.34 10.86
C GLU A 142 13.08 -0.79 9.51
N GLN A 143 13.63 -1.87 8.94
CA GLN A 143 13.15 -2.47 7.72
C GLN A 143 12.40 -3.77 8.00
N ARG A 144 11.20 -3.93 7.42
CA ARG A 144 10.42 -5.16 7.47
C ARG A 144 10.39 -5.81 6.09
N ASN A 145 11.07 -6.92 5.95
CA ASN A 145 11.32 -7.60 4.67
C ASN A 145 10.52 -8.90 4.49
N THR A 146 9.62 -9.23 5.40
CA THR A 146 8.77 -10.42 5.28
C THR A 146 7.32 -10.00 5.03
N THR A 147 6.76 -10.45 3.92
CA THR A 147 5.32 -10.27 3.64
C THR A 147 4.54 -11.50 4.10
N LEU A 148 3.42 -11.25 4.78
CA LEU A 148 2.46 -12.28 5.23
C LEU A 148 1.33 -12.47 4.20
N ARG A 149 1.38 -11.75 3.09
CA ARG A 149 0.29 -11.64 2.13
C ARG A 149 0.70 -12.00 0.71
N CYS A 150 1.78 -11.39 0.22
CA CYS A 150 2.10 -11.41 -1.19
C CYS A 150 2.50 -12.82 -1.66
N PRO A 151 1.95 -13.32 -2.77
CA PRO A 151 2.39 -14.54 -3.42
C PRO A 151 3.88 -14.55 -3.79
N MET A 152 4.42 -15.72 -4.12
CA MET A 152 5.86 -15.90 -4.41
C MET A 152 6.32 -15.12 -5.64
N ASP A 153 5.52 -15.12 -6.71
CA ASP A 153 5.80 -14.36 -7.94
C ASP A 153 5.75 -12.85 -7.70
N VAL A 154 4.80 -12.36 -6.90
CA VAL A 154 4.78 -10.96 -6.45
C VAL A 154 6.01 -10.64 -5.60
N THR A 155 6.42 -11.56 -4.72
CA THR A 155 7.62 -11.36 -3.88
C THR A 155 8.88 -11.28 -4.73
N SER A 156 8.99 -12.08 -5.79
CA SER A 156 10.08 -11.99 -6.76
C SER A 156 10.13 -10.61 -7.45
N PHE A 157 8.97 -10.07 -7.84
CA PHE A 157 8.87 -8.71 -8.34
C PHE A 157 9.32 -7.67 -7.30
N LEU A 158 8.84 -7.78 -6.05
CA LEU A 158 9.20 -6.87 -4.99
C LEU A 158 10.71 -6.87 -4.68
N ASN A 159 11.38 -8.02 -4.77
CA ASN A 159 12.84 -8.10 -4.61
C ASN A 159 13.57 -7.18 -5.58
N GLN A 160 13.11 -7.10 -6.83
CA GLN A 160 13.70 -6.22 -7.84
C GLN A 160 13.43 -4.75 -7.52
N VAL A 161 12.17 -4.41 -7.15
CA VAL A 161 11.76 -3.02 -6.85
C VAL A 161 12.48 -2.45 -5.63
N TYR A 162 12.61 -3.26 -4.57
CA TYR A 162 13.23 -2.82 -3.31
C TYR A 162 14.75 -2.99 -3.30
N ASN A 163 15.31 -3.69 -4.29
CA ASN A 163 16.72 -4.06 -4.34
C ASN A 163 17.21 -4.67 -3.00
N ARG A 164 16.39 -5.54 -2.41
CA ARG A 164 16.68 -6.24 -1.15
C ARG A 164 15.94 -7.58 -1.08
N ALA A 165 16.44 -8.51 -0.26
CA ALA A 165 15.83 -9.82 -0.07
C ALA A 165 14.52 -9.72 0.72
N ILE A 166 13.39 -9.88 0.04
CA ILE A 166 12.06 -9.98 0.63
C ILE A 166 11.65 -11.45 0.69
N ARG A 167 11.07 -11.85 1.80
CA ARG A 167 10.54 -13.20 2.02
C ARG A 167 9.03 -13.18 2.07
N THR A 168 8.39 -14.31 1.78
CA THR A 168 6.94 -14.47 1.96
C THR A 168 6.61 -15.71 2.75
N THR A 169 5.51 -15.67 3.50
CA THR A 169 4.90 -16.84 4.14
C THR A 169 3.83 -17.49 3.27
N SER A 170 3.51 -16.88 2.11
CA SER A 170 2.52 -17.42 1.17
C SER A 170 3.11 -18.59 0.38
N ASN A 171 2.30 -19.63 0.18
CA ASN A 171 2.61 -20.76 -0.70
C ASN A 171 2.02 -20.60 -2.10
N VAL A 172 1.38 -19.46 -2.38
CA VAL A 172 0.79 -19.17 -3.69
C VAL A 172 1.89 -18.76 -4.67
N TYR A 173 1.87 -19.36 -5.85
CA TYR A 173 2.76 -19.05 -6.97
C TYR A 173 1.94 -18.92 -8.26
N ASN A 174 2.49 -18.34 -9.32
CA ASN A 174 1.76 -18.08 -10.57
C ASN A 174 0.42 -17.37 -10.34
N SER A 175 0.41 -16.44 -9.40
CA SER A 175 -0.77 -15.70 -8.99
C SER A 175 -1.20 -14.64 -10.00
N MET A 176 -0.26 -14.16 -10.82
CA MET A 176 -0.51 -13.10 -11.80
C MET A 176 -0.67 -13.67 -13.20
N LYS A 177 -1.65 -13.13 -13.94
CA LYS A 177 -1.89 -13.43 -15.37
C LYS A 177 -2.15 -12.14 -16.12
N CYS A 178 -1.88 -12.12 -17.43
CA CYS A 178 -2.24 -11.03 -18.31
C CYS A 178 -3.12 -11.51 -19.46
N VAL A 179 -4.01 -10.62 -19.89
CA VAL A 179 -4.95 -10.84 -21.00
C VAL A 179 -4.91 -9.59 -21.87
N LEU A 180 -4.53 -9.78 -23.13
CA LEU A 180 -4.61 -8.72 -24.12
C LEU A 180 -6.05 -8.65 -24.64
N LEU A 181 -6.69 -7.50 -24.49
CA LEU A 181 -8.04 -7.25 -24.96
C LEU A 181 -8.03 -6.95 -26.46
N PRO A 182 -8.96 -7.50 -27.25
CA PRO A 182 -9.15 -7.08 -28.62
C PRO A 182 -9.64 -5.62 -28.61
N GLY A 183 -9.03 -4.75 -29.38
CA GLY A 183 -9.19 -3.30 -29.51
C GLY A 183 -10.47 -2.61 -29.00
N GLN A 184 -10.56 -1.30 -29.16
CA GLN A 184 -11.72 -0.50 -28.68
C GLN A 184 -13.06 -1.08 -29.16
N GLY A 185 -13.94 -1.41 -28.22
CA GLY A 185 -15.32 -1.84 -28.51
C GLY A 185 -15.74 -3.19 -27.92
N TYR A 186 -14.82 -4.04 -27.54
CA TYR A 186 -15.12 -5.42 -27.09
C TYR A 186 -15.15 -5.64 -25.57
N MET A 187 -15.34 -4.60 -24.80
CA MET A 187 -15.54 -4.71 -23.35
C MET A 187 -16.99 -5.12 -23.03
N ASN A 188 -17.38 -6.35 -23.40
CA ASN A 188 -18.61 -6.88 -22.89
C ASN A 188 -18.39 -7.37 -21.44
N PRO A 189 -19.15 -6.88 -20.44
CA PRO A 189 -19.06 -7.32 -19.04
C PRO A 189 -19.15 -8.84 -18.85
N VAL A 190 -19.81 -9.53 -19.77
CA VAL A 190 -19.98 -10.99 -19.75
C VAL A 190 -18.67 -11.77 -19.93
N ASN A 191 -17.64 -11.15 -20.52
CA ASN A 191 -16.33 -11.80 -20.73
C ASN A 191 -15.39 -11.73 -19.54
N PHE A 192 -15.74 -10.97 -18.49
CA PHE A 192 -14.95 -10.88 -17.29
C PHE A 192 -15.63 -11.70 -16.19
N ASN A 193 -14.95 -12.71 -15.69
CA ASN A 193 -15.42 -13.43 -14.51
C ASN A 193 -15.20 -12.56 -13.23
N LEU A 194 -15.59 -11.28 -13.34
CA LEU A 194 -15.33 -10.22 -12.36
C LEU A 194 -16.24 -10.25 -11.13
N VAL A 195 -17.14 -11.23 -11.04
CA VAL A 195 -18.14 -11.32 -9.96
C VAL A 195 -17.49 -11.49 -8.58
N ARG A 196 -16.24 -11.92 -8.53
CA ARG A 196 -15.52 -12.23 -7.28
C ARG A 196 -14.30 -11.35 -7.03
N ASP A 197 -13.88 -10.56 -8.02
CA ASP A 197 -12.61 -9.86 -7.96
C ASP A 197 -12.80 -8.38 -7.62
N LYS A 198 -11.84 -7.81 -6.92
CA LYS A 198 -11.74 -6.36 -6.76
C LYS A 198 -11.26 -5.76 -8.08
N VAL A 199 -12.07 -4.90 -8.68
CA VAL A 199 -11.73 -4.23 -9.94
C VAL A 199 -10.93 -2.96 -9.66
N LEU A 200 -9.74 -2.87 -10.25
CA LEU A 200 -8.81 -1.76 -10.11
C LEU A 200 -8.45 -1.15 -11.47
N THR A 201 -8.21 0.15 -11.48
CA THR A 201 -7.66 0.90 -12.62
C THR A 201 -6.58 1.88 -12.17
N PHE A 202 -5.85 2.47 -13.11
CA PHE A 202 -4.85 3.49 -12.78
C PHE A 202 -5.42 4.90 -12.74
N THR A 203 -6.41 5.22 -13.58
CA THR A 203 -6.93 6.57 -13.74
C THR A 203 -8.39 6.69 -13.31
N GLN A 204 -8.79 7.90 -12.92
CA GLN A 204 -10.19 8.19 -12.60
C GLN A 204 -11.11 8.06 -13.83
N ASN A 205 -10.60 8.38 -15.02
CA ASN A 205 -11.37 8.24 -16.27
C ASN A 205 -11.71 6.77 -16.55
N GLU A 206 -10.73 5.86 -16.43
CA GLU A 206 -10.98 4.42 -16.58
C GLU A 206 -11.95 3.89 -15.51
N LYS A 207 -11.81 4.37 -14.27
CA LYS A 207 -12.76 4.05 -13.19
C LYS A 207 -14.19 4.46 -13.54
N LEU A 208 -14.38 5.70 -13.98
CA LEU A 208 -15.71 6.20 -14.36
C LEU A 208 -16.30 5.41 -15.52
N GLU A 209 -15.48 5.08 -16.53
CA GLU A 209 -15.89 4.26 -17.65
C GLU A 209 -16.35 2.87 -17.22
N LEU A 210 -15.64 2.22 -16.31
CA LEU A 210 -16.03 0.92 -15.76
C LEU A 210 -17.30 1.02 -14.90
N ILE A 211 -17.47 2.08 -14.12
CA ILE A 211 -18.70 2.31 -13.34
C ILE A 211 -19.90 2.48 -14.26
N GLN A 212 -19.77 3.22 -15.36
CA GLN A 212 -20.83 3.37 -16.37
C GLN A 212 -21.22 2.03 -17.01
N ARG A 213 -20.29 1.09 -17.09
CA ARG A 213 -20.51 -0.28 -17.58
C ARG A 213 -21.03 -1.24 -16.48
N GLY A 214 -21.31 -0.75 -15.26
CA GLY A 214 -21.88 -1.52 -14.16
C GLY A 214 -20.88 -2.19 -13.23
N PHE A 215 -19.56 -1.90 -13.33
CA PHE A 215 -18.55 -2.43 -12.44
C PHE A 215 -18.35 -1.57 -11.19
N LYS A 216 -18.06 -2.20 -10.06
CA LYS A 216 -17.60 -1.50 -8.85
C LYS A 216 -16.07 -1.37 -8.90
N ALA A 217 -15.58 -0.32 -9.57
CA ALA A 217 -14.15 -0.09 -9.75
C ALA A 217 -13.60 0.96 -8.78
N ASN A 218 -12.32 0.81 -8.42
CA ASN A 218 -11.52 1.78 -7.69
C ASN A 218 -10.22 2.05 -8.44
N THR A 219 -9.58 3.18 -8.18
CA THR A 219 -8.20 3.36 -8.61
C THR A 219 -7.22 2.66 -7.67
N VAL A 220 -6.04 2.34 -8.19
CA VAL A 220 -4.93 1.74 -7.40
C VAL A 220 -4.60 2.60 -6.18
N HIS A 221 -4.59 3.91 -6.33
CA HIS A 221 -4.33 4.86 -5.24
C HIS A 221 -5.38 4.80 -4.12
N GLU A 222 -6.67 4.67 -4.48
CA GLU A 222 -7.76 4.62 -3.51
C GLU A 222 -7.71 3.39 -2.59
N VAL A 223 -7.08 2.31 -3.05
CA VAL A 223 -7.00 1.03 -2.31
C VAL A 223 -5.62 0.76 -1.69
N GLN A 224 -4.76 1.77 -1.63
CA GLN A 224 -3.49 1.64 -0.92
C GLN A 224 -3.78 1.27 0.55
N GLY A 225 -3.00 0.34 1.11
CA GLY A 225 -3.25 -0.22 2.46
C GLY A 225 -4.24 -1.41 2.49
N GLU A 226 -5.13 -1.54 1.50
CA GLU A 226 -6.11 -2.63 1.45
C GLU A 226 -5.53 -3.96 0.93
N THR A 227 -6.25 -5.06 1.16
CA THR A 227 -5.88 -6.42 0.73
C THR A 227 -7.10 -7.14 0.21
N PHE A 228 -6.95 -7.83 -0.92
CA PHE A 228 -8.04 -8.57 -1.57
C PHE A 228 -7.61 -10.02 -1.86
N HIS A 229 -8.58 -10.92 -1.93
CA HIS A 229 -8.30 -12.29 -2.33
C HIS A 229 -7.91 -12.36 -3.80
N SER A 230 -8.71 -11.76 -4.66
CA SER A 230 -8.48 -11.69 -6.10
C SER A 230 -8.65 -10.26 -6.61
N VAL A 231 -7.87 -9.91 -7.64
CA VAL A 231 -7.86 -8.59 -8.26
C VAL A 231 -7.98 -8.71 -9.78
N ALA A 232 -8.88 -7.94 -10.37
CA ALA A 232 -8.89 -7.64 -11.79
C ALA A 232 -8.33 -6.22 -12.00
N LEU A 233 -7.12 -6.11 -12.51
CA LEU A 233 -6.50 -4.83 -12.86
C LEU A 233 -6.80 -4.56 -14.34
N ILE A 234 -7.46 -3.44 -14.63
CA ILE A 234 -7.96 -3.15 -15.97
C ILE A 234 -7.37 -1.85 -16.51
N ARG A 235 -6.86 -1.92 -17.72
CA ARG A 235 -6.36 -0.81 -18.50
C ARG A 235 -7.09 -0.72 -19.83
N LEU A 236 -7.77 0.42 -20.06
CA LEU A 236 -8.61 0.64 -21.23
C LEU A 236 -7.97 1.56 -22.28
N GLN A 237 -6.94 2.30 -21.90
CA GLN A 237 -6.35 3.34 -22.73
C GLN A 237 -5.01 2.90 -23.35
N TYR A 238 -4.81 3.23 -24.62
CA TYR A 238 -3.56 2.97 -25.36
C TYR A 238 -2.43 3.95 -25.00
N GLN A 239 -2.76 5.10 -24.45
CA GLN A 239 -1.78 6.14 -24.13
C GLN A 239 -0.87 5.71 -23.00
N ASN A 240 0.42 5.99 -23.14
CA ASN A 240 1.35 5.86 -22.01
C ASN A 240 1.05 6.94 -20.97
N ILE A 241 1.09 6.56 -19.71
CA ILE A 241 0.91 7.48 -18.60
C ILE A 241 2.03 7.24 -17.57
N PRO A 242 2.49 8.27 -16.86
CA PRO A 242 3.56 8.12 -15.86
C PRO A 242 3.26 7.07 -14.78
N LEU A 243 1.98 6.85 -14.46
CA LEU A 243 1.55 5.88 -13.45
C LEU A 243 1.89 4.42 -13.80
N ILE A 244 2.18 4.12 -15.06
CA ILE A 244 2.53 2.76 -15.54
C ILE A 244 3.91 2.70 -16.19
N GLU A 245 4.75 3.72 -15.99
CA GLU A 245 6.15 3.66 -16.38
C GLU A 245 6.94 2.72 -15.46
N ASP A 246 8.04 2.20 -15.97
CA ASP A 246 8.88 1.29 -15.19
C ASP A 246 9.44 2.00 -13.94
N GLY A 247 9.31 1.36 -12.79
CA GLY A 247 9.69 1.95 -11.51
C GLY A 247 8.58 2.74 -10.81
N SER A 248 7.39 2.91 -11.43
CA SER A 248 6.27 3.60 -10.79
C SER A 248 5.79 2.86 -9.54
N GLU A 249 5.60 3.61 -8.46
CA GLU A 249 5.04 3.11 -7.20
C GLU A 249 3.61 2.59 -7.36
N HIS A 250 2.86 3.12 -8.32
CA HIS A 250 1.51 2.64 -8.65
C HIS A 250 1.52 1.19 -9.12
N ILE A 251 2.53 0.77 -9.89
CA ILE A 251 2.70 -0.64 -10.29
C ILE A 251 2.95 -1.51 -9.04
N THR A 252 3.82 -1.06 -8.14
CA THR A 252 4.11 -1.76 -6.88
C THR A 252 2.85 -1.96 -6.04
N VAL A 253 2.05 -0.91 -5.89
CA VAL A 253 0.77 -0.98 -5.19
C VAL A 253 -0.18 -1.94 -5.90
N ALA A 254 -0.39 -1.79 -7.22
CA ALA A 254 -1.33 -2.59 -7.99
C ALA A 254 -1.04 -4.09 -7.89
N LEU A 255 0.22 -4.49 -8.17
CA LEU A 255 0.62 -5.89 -8.20
C LEU A 255 0.67 -6.55 -6.81
N SER A 256 0.75 -5.77 -5.73
CA SER A 256 0.82 -6.28 -4.35
C SER A 256 -0.52 -6.30 -3.60
N ARG A 257 -1.67 -6.08 -4.25
CA ARG A 257 -2.98 -6.02 -3.55
C ARG A 257 -3.66 -7.36 -3.31
N HIS A 258 -3.28 -8.42 -4.02
CA HIS A 258 -3.94 -9.72 -3.94
C HIS A 258 -3.19 -10.70 -3.02
N THR A 259 -3.93 -11.71 -2.54
CA THR A 259 -3.37 -12.84 -1.78
C THR A 259 -3.37 -14.14 -2.59
N ASN A 260 -4.23 -14.25 -3.60
CA ASN A 260 -4.43 -15.47 -4.37
C ASN A 260 -4.24 -15.26 -5.87
N SER A 261 -4.95 -14.31 -6.49
CA SER A 261 -4.87 -14.13 -7.94
C SER A 261 -4.99 -12.67 -8.37
N LEU A 262 -4.29 -12.33 -9.44
CA LEU A 262 -4.43 -11.07 -10.17
C LEU A 262 -4.48 -11.36 -11.67
N VAL A 263 -5.48 -10.80 -12.35
CA VAL A 263 -5.52 -10.79 -13.80
C VAL A 263 -5.42 -9.36 -14.30
N TYR A 264 -4.39 -9.10 -15.10
CA TYR A 264 -4.21 -7.82 -15.76
C TYR A 264 -4.82 -7.83 -17.15
N TYR A 265 -5.88 -7.10 -17.33
CA TYR A 265 -6.57 -6.90 -18.62
C TYR A 265 -6.09 -5.58 -19.23
N THR A 266 -5.52 -5.65 -20.42
CA THR A 266 -5.00 -4.45 -21.10
C THR A 266 -5.29 -4.47 -22.59
N VAL A 267 -5.48 -3.30 -23.19
CA VAL A 267 -5.61 -3.13 -24.64
C VAL A 267 -4.27 -3.08 -25.36
N LYS A 268 -3.16 -2.97 -24.61
CA LYS A 268 -1.80 -2.84 -25.15
C LYS A 268 -0.82 -3.62 -24.29
N ALA A 269 0.10 -4.33 -24.92
CA ALA A 269 1.25 -4.90 -24.24
C ALA A 269 2.16 -3.77 -23.74
N ASP A 270 2.07 -3.45 -22.48
CA ASP A 270 2.85 -2.41 -21.80
C ASP A 270 3.89 -3.03 -20.84
N VAL A 271 4.54 -2.18 -20.03
CA VAL A 271 5.58 -2.63 -19.10
C VAL A 271 5.05 -3.60 -18.05
N ILE A 272 3.80 -3.46 -17.63
CA ILE A 272 3.17 -4.38 -16.65
C ILE A 272 2.93 -5.73 -17.30
N TYR A 273 2.40 -5.74 -18.52
CA TYR A 273 2.18 -6.95 -19.31
C TYR A 273 3.48 -7.73 -19.48
N ALA A 274 4.53 -7.08 -19.98
CA ALA A 274 5.84 -7.69 -20.18
C ALA A 274 6.44 -8.24 -18.88
N ARG A 275 6.25 -7.54 -17.77
CA ARG A 275 6.76 -7.95 -16.45
C ARG A 275 6.02 -9.18 -15.90
N ILE A 276 4.71 -9.24 -16.04
CA ILE A 276 3.93 -10.41 -15.64
C ILE A 276 4.31 -11.63 -16.48
N GLU A 277 4.45 -11.48 -17.80
CA GLU A 277 4.90 -12.58 -18.68
C GLU A 277 6.28 -13.10 -18.28
N ALA A 278 7.23 -12.21 -18.02
CA ALA A 278 8.57 -12.61 -17.58
C ALA A 278 8.53 -13.42 -16.27
N LEU A 279 7.73 -12.98 -15.28
CA LEU A 279 7.58 -13.70 -14.01
C LEU A 279 6.91 -15.08 -14.19
N GLN A 280 5.94 -15.20 -15.10
CA GLN A 280 5.31 -16.48 -15.44
C GLN A 280 6.32 -17.45 -16.07
N GLN A 281 7.17 -16.97 -16.98
CA GLN A 281 8.20 -17.80 -17.61
C GLN A 281 9.18 -18.35 -16.58
N VAL A 282 9.68 -17.52 -15.67
CA VAL A 282 10.59 -17.95 -14.58
C VAL A 282 9.92 -18.99 -13.70
N SER A 283 8.68 -18.77 -13.30
CA SER A 283 7.92 -19.72 -12.48
C SER A 283 7.73 -21.07 -13.18
N ASN A 284 7.46 -21.07 -14.46
CA ASN A 284 7.30 -22.30 -15.26
C ASN A 284 8.61 -23.08 -15.39
N VAL A 285 9.75 -22.40 -15.55
CA VAL A 285 11.07 -23.04 -15.59
C VAL A 285 11.39 -23.70 -14.25
N ILE A 286 11.16 -22.99 -13.14
CA ILE A 286 11.37 -23.53 -11.80
C ILE A 286 10.51 -24.80 -11.58
N LEU A 287 9.23 -24.74 -11.93
CA LEU A 287 8.31 -25.87 -11.78
C LEU A 287 8.73 -27.08 -12.62
N ARG A 288 9.19 -26.89 -13.86
CA ARG A 288 9.70 -27.97 -14.72
C ARG A 288 10.91 -28.61 -14.06
N ASN A 289 11.90 -27.84 -13.62
CA ASN A 289 13.08 -28.37 -12.95
C ASN A 289 12.74 -29.14 -11.66
N PHE A 290 11.73 -28.71 -10.89
CA PHE A 290 11.26 -29.46 -9.72
C PHE A 290 10.57 -30.79 -10.10
N CYS A 291 9.79 -30.82 -11.18
CA CYS A 291 9.18 -32.06 -11.69
C CYS A 291 10.24 -33.06 -12.19
N ASP A 292 11.25 -32.55 -12.90
CA ASP A 292 12.36 -33.36 -13.43
C ASP A 292 13.25 -33.96 -12.32
N LEU A 293 13.30 -33.32 -11.15
CA LEU A 293 13.97 -33.83 -9.94
C LEU A 293 13.13 -34.81 -9.11
N GLY A 294 11.93 -35.21 -9.59
CA GLY A 294 11.10 -36.24 -8.97
C GLY A 294 10.25 -35.78 -7.78
N PHE A 295 10.17 -34.51 -7.50
CA PHE A 295 9.23 -33.97 -6.52
C PHE A 295 7.81 -33.92 -7.14
N LYS A 296 7.02 -34.97 -6.89
CA LYS A 296 5.59 -34.97 -7.23
C LYS A 296 4.85 -33.97 -6.32
N LYS A 297 3.85 -33.30 -6.90
CA LYS A 297 2.94 -32.37 -6.21
C LYS A 297 2.25 -33.00 -5.03
#